data_d688952e34734e541f5dc2d831c830c7
#
_entry.id   d688952e34734e541f5dc2d831c830c7
#
_cell.length_a   1.000
_cell.length_b   1.000
_cell.length_c   1.000
_cell.angle_alpha   90.00
_cell.angle_beta   90.00
_cell.angle_gamma   90.00
#
_symmetry.space_group_name_H-M   'P 1'
#
loop_
_entity.id
_entity.type
_entity.pdbx_description
1 polymer ?
#
loop_
_entity_poly.entity_id
_entity_poly.type
_entity_poly.pdbx_seq_one_letter_code
_entity_poly.pdbx_strand_id
1 'polypeptide(L)'
;GPIRSSSQRETPSSVFGISTPGTPIYQGGMKPNDIRQKIQNNELTPADARVIGRMGGHTLVMDDGDLEGKNALFRLRTPKGHQITMNDSGNFLYITHANGQTWLEFGIEGTIDIFSTNSVNIRTNGDINLHADRNINMYAGGNLQIKSENSTTIEAQTELNISAQKDFKIYSKATIGVKADGSLNLQSADGAWAGGSALKFTAGGIDLNGPAAPAVTAPKPIAVIELDDTEFDTSKGWQV
;
A
#
# COMPACT_ATOMS: atom_id res chain seq x y z
N GLY A 1 22.03 23.84 16.21
CA GLY A 1 20.97 23.05 16.75
C GLY A 1 19.62 23.54 16.24
N PRO A 2 18.55 22.75 16.38
CA PRO A 2 17.23 23.10 15.85
C PRO A 2 16.66 24.43 16.39
N ILE A 3 17.13 24.87 17.53
CA ILE A 3 16.73 26.17 18.13
C ILE A 3 17.25 27.36 17.33
N ARG A 4 18.36 27.20 16.62
CA ARG A 4 18.94 28.30 15.83
C ARG A 4 18.12 28.63 14.59
N SER A 5 17.46 27.66 13.98
CA SER A 5 16.68 27.94 12.78
C SER A 5 15.42 28.76 13.09
N SER A 6 14.81 28.55 14.24
CA SER A 6 13.65 29.33 14.67
C SER A 6 14.02 30.74 15.17
N SER A 7 15.17 30.87 15.84
CA SER A 7 15.62 32.16 16.35
C SER A 7 16.27 33.06 15.30
N GLN A 8 16.58 32.53 14.12
CA GLN A 8 17.15 33.29 12.99
C GLN A 8 16.11 33.77 12.00
N ARG A 9 14.84 33.48 12.21
CA ARG A 9 13.76 34.05 11.38
C ARG A 9 13.65 35.55 11.71
N GLU A 10 13.80 36.38 10.72
CA GLU A 10 13.65 37.84 10.85
C GLU A 10 12.20 38.25 11.16
N THR A 11 11.28 37.34 10.93
CA THR A 11 9.85 37.56 11.15
C THR A 11 9.37 36.74 12.32
N PRO A 12 8.41 37.24 13.10
CA PRO A 12 7.81 36.49 14.20
C PRO A 12 7.20 35.20 13.65
N SER A 13 7.76 34.08 13.98
CA SER A 13 7.13 32.79 13.77
C SER A 13 7.00 32.10 15.11
N SER A 14 5.82 31.53 15.36
CA SER A 14 5.58 30.77 16.56
C SER A 14 6.04 29.34 16.34
N VAL A 15 7.20 29.01 16.85
CA VAL A 15 7.73 27.65 16.84
C VAL A 15 7.78 27.13 18.26
N PHE A 16 7.05 26.06 18.51
CA PHE A 16 7.12 25.33 19.76
C PHE A 16 7.71 23.95 19.50
N GLY A 17 8.67 23.54 20.30
CA GLY A 17 9.26 22.23 20.19
C GLY A 17 9.70 21.70 21.56
N ILE A 18 9.41 20.44 21.79
CA ILE A 18 9.91 19.69 22.95
C ILE A 18 10.67 18.45 22.47
N SER A 19 11.70 18.10 23.22
CA SER A 19 12.43 16.87 22.98
C SER A 19 12.76 16.17 24.29
N THR A 20 12.73 14.85 24.28
CA THR A 20 13.30 14.07 25.36
C THR A 20 14.83 14.10 25.25
N PRO A 21 15.56 14.02 26.37
CA PRO A 21 17.02 14.09 26.34
C PRO A 21 17.70 12.92 25.65
N GLY A 22 16.95 11.87 25.27
CA GLY A 22 17.51 10.68 24.66
C GLY A 22 18.24 9.76 25.65
N THR A 23 18.78 8.68 25.11
CA THR A 23 19.53 7.69 25.90
C THR A 23 20.91 8.25 26.28
N PRO A 24 21.29 8.30 27.57
CA PRO A 24 22.60 8.77 27.95
C PRO A 24 23.72 7.86 27.44
N ILE A 25 24.83 8.47 27.05
CA ILE A 25 26.11 7.83 26.77
C ILE A 25 27.03 8.20 27.92
N TYR A 26 27.54 7.22 28.60
CA TYR A 26 28.44 7.41 29.72
C TYR A 26 29.91 7.44 29.26
N GLN A 27 30.79 7.85 30.12
CA GLN A 27 32.21 7.91 29.84
C GLN A 27 32.74 6.53 29.35
N GLY A 28 33.65 6.52 28.37
CA GLY A 28 34.08 5.28 27.71
C GLY A 28 33.09 4.73 26.69
N GLY A 29 32.04 5.48 26.30
CA GLY A 29 31.03 5.04 25.33
C GLY A 29 30.03 4.02 25.88
N MET A 30 29.99 3.82 27.19
CA MET A 30 29.09 2.88 27.84
C MET A 30 27.61 3.29 27.69
N LYS A 31 26.76 2.28 27.56
CA LYS A 31 25.30 2.42 27.48
C LYS A 31 24.67 2.15 28.87
N PRO A 32 23.39 2.48 29.09
CA PRO A 32 22.72 2.24 30.37
C PRO A 32 22.80 0.79 30.86
N ASN A 33 22.81 -0.20 29.98
CA ASN A 33 22.93 -1.60 30.37
C ASN A 33 24.32 -1.92 30.91
N ASP A 34 25.37 -1.35 30.34
CA ASP A 34 26.76 -1.55 30.80
C ASP A 34 26.93 -0.98 32.22
N ILE A 35 26.31 0.18 32.47
CA ILE A 35 26.28 0.80 33.81
C ILE A 35 25.52 -0.09 34.81
N ARG A 36 24.37 -0.65 34.40
CA ARG A 36 23.61 -1.57 35.27
C ARG A 36 24.43 -2.82 35.64
N GLN A 37 25.17 -3.40 34.69
CA GLN A 37 26.05 -4.55 34.96
C GLN A 37 27.16 -4.18 35.94
N LYS A 38 27.80 -3.02 35.77
CA LYS A 38 28.81 -2.54 36.70
C LYS A 38 28.26 -2.29 38.11
N ILE A 39 27.02 -1.79 38.22
CA ILE A 39 26.33 -1.67 39.53
C ILE A 39 26.12 -3.05 40.14
N GLN A 40 25.62 -4.01 39.38
CA GLN A 40 25.36 -5.37 39.85
C GLN A 40 26.64 -6.06 40.30
N ASN A 41 27.76 -5.82 39.61
CA ASN A 41 29.06 -6.39 39.93
C ASN A 41 29.82 -5.61 41.02
N ASN A 42 29.26 -4.50 41.51
CA ASN A 42 29.92 -3.60 42.45
C ASN A 42 31.22 -2.98 41.92
N GLU A 43 31.29 -2.77 40.60
CA GLU A 43 32.46 -2.27 39.85
C GLU A 43 32.30 -0.81 39.38
N LEU A 44 31.16 -0.15 39.68
CA LEU A 44 30.87 1.20 39.19
C LEU A 44 31.80 2.23 39.87
N THR A 45 32.48 3.02 39.06
CA THR A 45 33.26 4.15 39.54
C THR A 45 32.51 5.49 39.25
N PRO A 46 32.81 6.57 40.00
CA PRO A 46 32.25 7.88 39.71
C PRO A 46 32.52 8.39 38.29
N ALA A 47 33.65 7.99 37.70
CA ALA A 47 34.00 8.32 36.32
C ALA A 47 33.07 7.59 35.33
N ASP A 48 32.74 6.34 35.59
CA ASP A 48 31.82 5.56 34.76
C ASP A 48 30.43 6.17 34.68
N ALA A 49 29.95 6.73 35.76
CA ALA A 49 28.62 7.33 35.87
C ALA A 49 28.51 8.71 35.16
N ARG A 50 29.62 9.25 34.64
CA ARG A 50 29.61 10.55 33.97
C ARG A 50 28.97 10.45 32.60
N VAL A 51 27.88 11.19 32.39
CA VAL A 51 27.23 11.32 31.08
C VAL A 51 28.02 12.29 30.21
N ILE A 52 28.55 11.81 29.08
CA ILE A 52 29.34 12.61 28.12
C ILE A 52 28.53 13.01 26.89
N GLY A 53 27.36 12.43 26.67
CA GLY A 53 26.48 12.72 25.56
C GLY A 53 25.17 11.99 25.68
N ARG A 54 24.32 12.17 24.68
CA ARG A 54 23.03 11.47 24.59
C ARG A 54 22.76 11.06 23.15
N MET A 55 22.14 9.90 22.95
CA MET A 55 21.72 9.42 21.64
C MET A 55 20.24 9.74 21.47
N GLY A 56 19.93 10.55 20.48
CA GLY A 56 18.57 10.83 19.99
C GLY A 56 17.48 10.88 21.04
N GLY A 57 16.55 11.74 20.89
CA GLY A 57 15.35 11.81 21.70
C GLY A 57 14.11 11.78 20.81
N HIS A 58 12.94 11.63 21.43
CA HIS A 58 11.69 11.93 20.76
C HIS A 58 11.56 13.44 20.60
N THR A 59 11.03 13.90 19.49
CA THR A 59 10.80 15.32 19.23
C THR A 59 9.36 15.55 18.83
N LEU A 60 8.76 16.61 19.35
CA LEU A 60 7.52 17.19 18.91
C LEU A 60 7.81 18.62 18.49
N VAL A 61 7.40 18.99 17.28
CA VAL A 61 7.57 20.35 16.74
C VAL A 61 6.23 20.83 16.21
N MET A 62 5.84 22.03 16.60
CA MET A 62 4.75 22.80 16.03
C MET A 62 5.35 24.11 15.50
N ASP A 63 5.08 24.43 14.26
CA ASP A 63 5.63 25.60 13.58
C ASP A 63 4.53 26.26 12.74
N ASP A 64 4.15 27.48 13.10
CA ASP A 64 3.11 28.24 12.38
C ASP A 64 3.62 28.80 11.04
N GLY A 65 4.89 28.55 10.70
CA GLY A 65 5.49 28.99 9.47
C GLY A 65 6.02 30.42 9.52
N ASP A 66 6.24 30.99 8.35
CA ASP A 66 6.67 32.37 8.18
C ASP A 66 5.49 33.29 7.83
N LEU A 67 5.75 34.58 7.65
CA LEU A 67 4.72 35.57 7.29
C LEU A 67 4.05 35.32 5.93
N GLU A 68 4.69 34.52 5.08
CA GLU A 68 4.15 34.14 3.77
C GLU A 68 3.30 32.86 3.85
N GLY A 69 3.11 32.28 5.05
CA GLY A 69 2.39 31.04 5.27
C GLY A 69 3.14 29.80 4.79
N LYS A 70 4.47 29.93 4.61
CA LYS A 70 5.33 28.79 4.24
C LYS A 70 5.90 28.12 5.47
N ASN A 71 6.25 26.83 5.33
CA ASN A 71 6.91 26.04 6.37
C ASN A 71 6.07 25.79 7.64
N ALA A 72 4.76 26.00 7.59
CA ALA A 72 3.88 25.59 8.68
C ALA A 72 3.80 24.07 8.76
N LEU A 73 4.10 23.51 9.92
CA LEU A 73 4.09 22.06 10.12
C LEU A 73 3.89 21.65 11.58
N PHE A 74 3.31 20.47 11.72
CA PHE A 74 3.33 19.69 12.96
C PHE A 74 4.09 18.39 12.71
N ARG A 75 5.08 18.06 13.55
CA ARG A 75 5.87 16.83 13.39
C ARG A 75 6.15 16.15 14.73
N LEU A 76 5.80 14.89 14.81
CA LEU A 76 6.23 13.97 15.86
C LEU A 76 7.27 13.00 15.28
N ARG A 77 8.44 12.90 15.92
CA ARG A 77 9.53 12.03 15.46
C ARG A 77 10.13 11.24 16.62
N THR A 78 10.41 9.97 16.36
CA THR A 78 11.13 9.11 17.30
C THR A 78 12.65 9.18 17.10
N PRO A 79 13.47 8.72 18.07
CA PRO A 79 14.93 8.68 17.93
C PRO A 79 15.42 7.88 16.73
N LYS A 80 14.67 6.88 16.27
CA LYS A 80 15.00 6.06 15.10
C LYS A 80 14.54 6.66 13.78
N GLY A 81 13.74 7.74 13.82
CA GLY A 81 13.27 8.41 12.62
C GLY A 81 11.84 8.08 12.18
N HIS A 82 11.09 7.23 12.91
CA HIS A 82 9.64 7.10 12.64
C HIS A 82 8.97 8.44 12.89
N GLN A 83 8.04 8.84 12.05
CA GLN A 83 7.42 10.14 12.20
C GLN A 83 5.98 10.21 11.70
N ILE A 84 5.25 11.16 12.27
CA ILE A 84 3.98 11.68 11.79
C ILE A 84 4.22 13.15 11.47
N THR A 85 3.91 13.58 10.26
CA THR A 85 4.09 14.95 9.79
C THR A 85 2.80 15.44 9.15
N MET A 86 2.31 16.58 9.60
CA MET A 86 1.29 17.37 8.94
C MET A 86 1.96 18.62 8.44
N ASN A 87 1.84 18.93 7.17
CA ASN A 87 2.46 20.09 6.56
C ASN A 87 1.39 20.93 5.86
N ASP A 88 1.03 22.04 6.46
CA ASP A 88 -0.01 22.94 5.92
C ASP A 88 0.47 23.63 4.65
N SER A 89 1.76 23.97 4.57
CA SER A 89 2.32 24.61 3.38
C SER A 89 2.36 23.68 2.17
N GLY A 90 2.59 22.39 2.41
CA GLY A 90 2.57 21.35 1.38
C GLY A 90 1.23 20.66 1.27
N ASN A 91 0.29 20.94 2.19
CA ASN A 91 -1.06 20.36 2.27
C ASN A 91 -1.07 18.83 2.26
N PHE A 92 -0.25 18.20 3.09
CA PHE A 92 -0.19 16.75 3.21
C PHE A 92 -0.05 16.28 4.66
N LEU A 93 -0.43 15.03 4.89
CA LEU A 93 -0.17 14.31 6.13
C LEU A 93 0.55 13.01 5.81
N TYR A 94 1.68 12.75 6.48
CA TYR A 94 2.44 11.50 6.36
C TYR A 94 2.57 10.76 7.68
N ILE A 95 2.47 9.43 7.60
CA ILE A 95 2.91 8.50 8.64
C ILE A 95 3.97 7.61 8.03
N THR A 96 5.22 7.73 8.48
CA THR A 96 6.35 7.05 7.85
C THR A 96 7.17 6.21 8.81
N HIS A 97 7.64 5.09 8.30
CA HIS A 97 8.65 4.26 8.98
C HIS A 97 10.05 4.86 8.76
N ALA A 98 10.93 4.69 9.77
CA ALA A 98 12.27 5.29 9.79
C ALA A 98 13.17 4.94 8.60
N ASN A 99 12.94 3.82 7.94
CA ASN A 99 13.71 3.40 6.77
C ASN A 99 13.19 3.97 5.42
N GLY A 100 12.08 4.73 5.45
CA GLY A 100 11.46 5.28 4.25
C GLY A 100 10.78 4.26 3.31
N GLN A 101 10.76 2.98 3.69
CA GLN A 101 10.25 1.90 2.82
C GLN A 101 8.77 1.58 3.04
N THR A 102 8.13 2.25 3.99
CA THR A 102 6.71 2.07 4.29
C THR A 102 6.14 3.38 4.77
N TRP A 103 5.04 3.81 4.16
CA TRP A 103 4.37 5.04 4.52
C TRP A 103 2.88 5.03 4.17
N LEU A 104 2.16 5.92 4.80
CA LEU A 104 0.78 6.29 4.52
C LEU A 104 0.74 7.80 4.29
N GLU A 105 0.18 8.21 3.18
CA GLU A 105 0.02 9.60 2.78
C GLU A 105 -1.45 9.97 2.62
N PHE A 106 -1.80 11.17 3.04
CA PHE A 106 -3.02 11.87 2.68
C PHE A 106 -2.60 13.08 1.84
N GLY A 107 -2.82 12.97 0.55
CA GLY A 107 -2.35 13.94 -0.43
C GLY A 107 -3.27 15.14 -0.63
N ILE A 108 -2.75 16.14 -1.33
CA ILE A 108 -3.41 17.43 -1.58
C ILE A 108 -4.74 17.30 -2.37
N GLU A 109 -4.84 16.30 -3.23
CA GLU A 109 -6.02 16.07 -4.08
C GLU A 109 -7.07 15.17 -3.42
N GLY A 110 -6.94 14.90 -2.11
CA GLY A 110 -7.83 13.99 -1.38
C GLY A 110 -7.52 12.51 -1.64
N THR A 111 -6.32 12.19 -2.06
CA THR A 111 -5.83 10.82 -2.21
C THR A 111 -5.42 10.23 -0.86
N ILE A 112 -5.45 8.90 -0.76
CA ILE A 112 -4.84 8.13 0.32
C ILE A 112 -3.96 7.08 -0.32
N ASP A 113 -2.64 7.19 -0.10
CA ASP A 113 -1.66 6.30 -0.67
C ASP A 113 -0.99 5.46 0.44
N ILE A 114 -0.94 4.17 0.22
CA ILE A 114 -0.30 3.20 1.12
C ILE A 114 0.81 2.51 0.34
N PHE A 115 2.03 2.72 0.76
CA PHE A 115 3.20 2.14 0.11
C PHE A 115 3.99 1.22 1.04
N SER A 116 4.45 0.11 0.50
CA SER A 116 5.39 -0.79 1.16
C SER A 116 6.28 -1.46 0.12
N THR A 117 7.59 -1.47 0.33
CA THR A 117 8.54 -2.19 -0.54
C THR A 117 8.46 -3.72 -0.40
N ASN A 118 7.69 -4.23 0.56
CA ASN A 118 7.54 -5.66 0.76
C ASN A 118 6.06 -6.07 0.62
N SER A 119 5.27 -5.98 1.66
CA SER A 119 3.89 -6.48 1.68
C SER A 119 2.95 -5.54 2.39
N VAL A 120 1.73 -5.42 1.87
CA VAL A 120 0.58 -4.87 2.59
C VAL A 120 -0.36 -6.02 2.93
N ASN A 121 -0.59 -6.28 4.21
CA ASN A 121 -1.45 -7.36 4.68
C ASN A 121 -2.69 -6.77 5.35
N ILE A 122 -3.86 -7.11 4.81
CA ILE A 122 -5.15 -6.69 5.34
C ILE A 122 -5.88 -7.95 5.82
N ARG A 123 -6.23 -8.00 7.10
CA ARG A 123 -6.97 -9.10 7.70
C ARG A 123 -8.01 -8.57 8.67
N THR A 124 -9.19 -9.15 8.61
CA THR A 124 -10.27 -8.92 9.57
C THR A 124 -10.90 -10.25 9.98
N ASN A 125 -11.53 -10.28 11.14
CA ASN A 125 -12.42 -11.38 11.54
C ASN A 125 -13.86 -11.17 11.05
N GLY A 126 -14.19 -9.99 10.54
CA GLY A 126 -15.44 -9.64 9.88
C GLY A 126 -15.24 -9.51 8.38
N ASP A 127 -15.90 -8.57 7.76
CA ASP A 127 -15.92 -8.35 6.33
C ASP A 127 -14.88 -7.33 5.87
N ILE A 128 -14.45 -7.44 4.62
CA ILE A 128 -13.74 -6.38 3.89
C ILE A 128 -14.68 -5.91 2.78
N ASN A 129 -15.15 -4.67 2.88
CA ASN A 129 -16.05 -4.06 1.91
C ASN A 129 -15.27 -3.02 1.09
N LEU A 130 -15.21 -3.23 -0.23
CA LEU A 130 -14.61 -2.30 -1.18
C LEU A 130 -15.71 -1.74 -2.07
N HIS A 131 -15.92 -0.43 -2.03
CA HIS A 131 -16.89 0.28 -2.84
C HIS A 131 -16.23 1.48 -3.50
N ALA A 132 -16.39 1.61 -4.79
CA ALA A 132 -15.95 2.78 -5.55
C ALA A 132 -17.05 3.21 -6.52
N ASP A 133 -17.36 4.49 -6.53
CA ASP A 133 -18.37 5.05 -7.45
C ASP A 133 -17.94 4.98 -8.92
N ARG A 134 -16.65 4.79 -9.18
CA ARG A 134 -16.10 4.69 -10.52
C ARG A 134 -15.48 3.32 -10.77
N ASN A 135 -14.23 3.14 -10.47
CA ASN A 135 -13.48 1.94 -10.87
C ASN A 135 -12.76 1.32 -9.69
N ILE A 136 -12.67 0.01 -9.65
CA ILE A 136 -11.72 -0.75 -8.85
C ILE A 136 -10.74 -1.42 -9.80
N ASN A 137 -9.48 -1.00 -9.77
CA ASN A 137 -8.41 -1.55 -10.61
C ASN A 137 -7.52 -2.45 -9.76
N MET A 138 -7.31 -3.68 -10.21
CA MET A 138 -6.41 -4.64 -9.57
C MET A 138 -5.39 -5.13 -10.59
N TYR A 139 -4.11 -4.94 -10.30
CA TYR A 139 -3.01 -5.44 -11.09
C TYR A 139 -2.07 -6.28 -10.24
N ALA A 140 -1.63 -7.40 -10.75
CA ALA A 140 -0.60 -8.23 -10.14
C ALA A 140 0.44 -8.58 -11.22
N GLY A 141 1.71 -8.20 -11.01
CA GLY A 141 2.81 -8.59 -11.87
C GLY A 141 3.13 -10.09 -11.82
N GLY A 142 2.63 -10.80 -10.81
CA GLY A 142 2.66 -12.25 -10.68
C GLY A 142 1.25 -12.83 -10.75
N ASN A 143 0.80 -13.53 -9.72
CA ASN A 143 -0.46 -14.25 -9.68
C ASN A 143 -1.54 -13.46 -8.93
N LEU A 144 -2.74 -13.38 -9.49
CA LEU A 144 -3.96 -13.00 -8.77
C LEU A 144 -4.71 -14.29 -8.37
N GLN A 145 -4.92 -14.52 -7.08
CA GLN A 145 -5.61 -15.69 -6.55
C GLN A 145 -6.85 -15.26 -5.78
N ILE A 146 -8.01 -15.75 -6.19
CA ILE A 146 -9.30 -15.54 -5.52
C ILE A 146 -9.83 -16.89 -5.07
N LYS A 147 -10.06 -17.06 -3.78
CA LYS A 147 -10.61 -18.27 -3.20
C LYS A 147 -11.73 -17.95 -2.20
N SER A 148 -12.85 -18.63 -2.33
CA SER A 148 -13.94 -18.62 -1.37
C SER A 148 -14.21 -20.04 -0.90
N GLU A 149 -14.59 -20.23 0.36
CA GLU A 149 -14.99 -21.54 0.88
C GLU A 149 -16.43 -21.90 0.51
N ASN A 150 -17.28 -20.90 0.28
CA ASN A 150 -18.69 -21.12 -0.08
C ASN A 150 -18.93 -20.78 -1.56
N SER A 151 -19.20 -19.53 -1.87
CA SER A 151 -19.57 -19.09 -3.22
C SER A 151 -18.76 -17.87 -3.65
N THR A 152 -18.50 -17.80 -4.94
CA THR A 152 -17.98 -16.58 -5.59
C THR A 152 -18.99 -16.18 -6.65
N THR A 153 -19.49 -14.94 -6.59
CA THR A 153 -20.42 -14.38 -7.56
C THR A 153 -19.73 -13.21 -8.28
N ILE A 154 -19.78 -13.21 -9.60
CA ILE A 154 -19.30 -12.14 -10.45
C ILE A 154 -20.46 -11.74 -11.35
N GLU A 155 -20.88 -10.47 -11.29
CA GLU A 155 -21.96 -9.92 -12.10
C GLU A 155 -21.48 -8.65 -12.80
N ALA A 156 -21.83 -8.50 -14.06
CA ALA A 156 -21.62 -7.29 -14.84
C ALA A 156 -22.91 -6.94 -15.57
N GLN A 157 -23.33 -5.66 -15.51
CA GLN A 157 -24.57 -5.23 -16.15
C GLN A 157 -24.47 -5.15 -17.68
N THR A 158 -23.26 -4.98 -18.21
CA THR A 158 -23.05 -4.84 -19.66
C THR A 158 -22.21 -5.99 -20.20
N GLU A 159 -20.95 -6.08 -19.83
CA GLU A 159 -20.02 -7.05 -20.38
C GLU A 159 -19.12 -7.66 -19.30
N LEU A 160 -18.91 -8.97 -19.37
CA LEU A 160 -17.88 -9.68 -18.61
C LEU A 160 -16.87 -10.27 -19.59
N ASN A 161 -15.69 -9.68 -19.66
CA ASN A 161 -14.63 -10.11 -20.56
C ASN A 161 -13.58 -10.91 -19.79
N ILE A 162 -13.33 -12.17 -20.20
CA ILE A 162 -12.31 -13.04 -19.64
C ILE A 162 -11.39 -13.46 -20.78
N SER A 163 -10.10 -13.22 -20.66
CA SER A 163 -9.11 -13.56 -21.67
C SER A 163 -7.90 -14.23 -21.05
N ALA A 164 -7.36 -15.24 -21.71
CA ALA A 164 -6.10 -15.89 -21.36
C ALA A 164 -5.24 -16.03 -22.62
N GLN A 165 -3.97 -15.66 -22.56
CA GLN A 165 -3.04 -15.80 -23.70
C GLN A 165 -2.61 -17.25 -23.94
N LYS A 166 -2.82 -18.13 -22.96
CA LYS A 166 -2.53 -19.56 -23.07
C LYS A 166 -3.80 -20.35 -22.74
N ASP A 167 -3.77 -21.15 -21.70
CA ASP A 167 -4.86 -22.04 -21.32
C ASP A 167 -5.92 -21.33 -20.50
N PHE A 168 -7.18 -21.50 -20.84
CA PHE A 168 -8.34 -21.18 -20.03
C PHE A 168 -9.05 -22.46 -19.64
N LYS A 169 -9.12 -22.78 -18.33
CA LYS A 169 -9.67 -24.03 -17.82
C LYS A 169 -10.84 -23.77 -16.88
N ILE A 170 -11.96 -24.42 -17.15
CA ILE A 170 -13.15 -24.43 -16.28
C ILE A 170 -13.37 -25.86 -15.81
N TYR A 171 -13.47 -26.05 -14.49
CA TYR A 171 -13.69 -27.34 -13.89
C TYR A 171 -14.77 -27.28 -12.82
N SER A 172 -15.69 -28.24 -12.82
CA SER A 172 -16.67 -28.46 -11.76
C SER A 172 -16.77 -29.94 -11.43
N LYS A 173 -16.86 -30.26 -10.15
CA LYS A 173 -17.14 -31.64 -9.71
C LYS A 173 -18.58 -32.07 -9.98
N ALA A 174 -19.50 -31.15 -10.22
CA ALA A 174 -20.91 -31.43 -10.47
C ALA A 174 -21.29 -30.95 -11.87
N THR A 175 -21.86 -29.79 -12.04
CA THR A 175 -22.42 -29.30 -13.28
C THR A 175 -21.75 -27.99 -13.71
N ILE A 176 -21.54 -27.83 -14.99
CA ILE A 176 -21.24 -26.55 -15.63
C ILE A 176 -22.47 -26.19 -16.47
N GLY A 177 -23.15 -25.09 -16.10
CA GLY A 177 -24.28 -24.56 -16.84
C GLY A 177 -23.84 -23.33 -17.63
N VAL A 178 -24.15 -23.30 -18.93
CA VAL A 178 -23.96 -22.12 -19.78
C VAL A 178 -25.28 -21.82 -20.45
N LYS A 179 -25.83 -20.62 -20.23
CA LYS A 179 -27.09 -20.18 -20.81
C LYS A 179 -26.88 -18.80 -21.48
N ALA A 180 -27.41 -18.66 -22.66
CA ALA A 180 -27.57 -17.38 -23.34
C ALA A 180 -29.03 -17.24 -23.76
N ASP A 181 -29.62 -16.07 -23.54
CA ASP A 181 -30.98 -15.79 -24.03
C ASP A 181 -30.97 -15.41 -25.52
N GLY A 182 -29.82 -15.02 -26.06
CA GLY A 182 -29.55 -14.88 -27.48
C GLY A 182 -28.76 -16.04 -28.05
N SER A 183 -27.66 -15.78 -28.72
CA SER A 183 -26.82 -16.80 -29.34
C SER A 183 -25.66 -17.20 -28.43
N LEU A 184 -25.37 -18.47 -28.36
CA LEU A 184 -24.13 -19.01 -27.79
C LEU A 184 -23.19 -19.40 -28.94
N ASN A 185 -22.09 -18.65 -29.08
CA ASN A 185 -21.10 -18.89 -30.14
C ASN A 185 -19.86 -19.56 -29.49
N LEU A 186 -19.51 -20.73 -30.01
CA LEU A 186 -18.27 -21.45 -29.69
C LEU A 186 -17.43 -21.53 -30.93
N GLN A 187 -16.24 -20.96 -30.93
CA GLN A 187 -15.34 -20.95 -32.11
C GLN A 187 -13.96 -21.46 -31.71
N SER A 188 -13.41 -22.31 -32.57
CA SER A 188 -12.04 -22.77 -32.45
C SER A 188 -11.40 -22.76 -33.87
N ALA A 189 -10.12 -22.40 -33.96
CA ALA A 189 -9.39 -22.47 -35.23
C ALA A 189 -9.15 -23.92 -35.70
N ASP A 190 -8.82 -24.81 -34.73
CA ASP A 190 -8.37 -26.19 -35.04
C ASP A 190 -9.43 -27.26 -34.78
N GLY A 191 -10.59 -26.89 -34.25
CA GLY A 191 -11.69 -27.78 -33.92
C GLY A 191 -12.11 -27.77 -32.48
N ALA A 192 -13.35 -28.22 -32.21
CA ALA A 192 -13.92 -28.36 -30.88
C ALA A 192 -14.14 -29.85 -30.59
N TRP A 193 -13.77 -30.27 -29.39
CA TRP A 193 -13.90 -31.66 -28.95
C TRP A 193 -14.87 -31.76 -27.77
N ALA A 194 -15.85 -32.61 -27.90
CA ALA A 194 -16.76 -32.95 -26.84
C ALA A 194 -16.76 -34.47 -26.63
N GLY A 195 -16.68 -34.89 -25.36
CA GLY A 195 -16.63 -36.32 -25.03
C GLY A 195 -17.33 -36.62 -23.71
N GLY A 196 -17.85 -37.84 -23.60
CA GLY A 196 -18.54 -38.31 -22.42
C GLY A 196 -19.27 -39.60 -22.72
N SER A 197 -20.04 -40.12 -21.76
CA SER A 197 -20.89 -41.33 -21.96
C SER A 197 -22.09 -41.08 -22.88
N ALA A 198 -22.54 -39.84 -22.98
CA ALA A 198 -23.59 -39.42 -23.91
C ALA A 198 -23.41 -37.95 -24.31
N LEU A 199 -23.72 -37.63 -25.56
CA LEU A 199 -23.82 -36.26 -26.08
C LEU A 199 -25.24 -36.10 -26.65
N LYS A 200 -26.02 -35.16 -26.09
CA LYS A 200 -27.40 -34.91 -26.46
C LYS A 200 -27.57 -33.50 -27.00
N PHE A 201 -28.03 -33.37 -28.23
CA PHE A 201 -28.49 -32.13 -28.84
C PHE A 201 -30.03 -32.16 -28.93
N THR A 202 -30.69 -31.10 -28.53
CA THR A 202 -32.14 -30.92 -28.66
C THR A 202 -32.39 -29.52 -29.21
N ALA A 203 -32.93 -29.42 -30.41
CA ALA A 203 -33.18 -28.15 -31.09
C ALA A 203 -34.33 -28.32 -32.09
N GLY A 204 -34.94 -27.21 -32.55
CA GLY A 204 -35.89 -27.20 -33.68
C GLY A 204 -35.27 -27.55 -35.05
N GLY A 205 -33.98 -27.39 -35.18
CA GLY A 205 -33.18 -27.82 -36.31
C GLY A 205 -31.74 -28.02 -35.88
N ILE A 206 -31.05 -29.01 -36.40
CA ILE A 206 -29.61 -29.24 -36.18
C ILE A 206 -28.94 -29.23 -37.59
N ASP A 207 -28.08 -28.25 -37.82
CA ASP A 207 -27.28 -28.16 -39.02
C ASP A 207 -25.83 -28.47 -38.68
N LEU A 208 -25.27 -29.52 -39.25
CA LEU A 208 -23.91 -29.97 -39.01
C LEU A 208 -22.89 -29.42 -39.99
N ASN A 209 -23.33 -28.79 -41.10
CA ASN A 209 -22.48 -28.25 -42.13
C ASN A 209 -22.94 -26.86 -42.62
N GLY A 210 -23.58 -26.08 -41.76
CA GLY A 210 -24.07 -24.72 -42.04
C GLY A 210 -22.96 -23.68 -42.21
N PRO A 211 -23.32 -22.43 -42.50
CA PRO A 211 -22.36 -21.35 -42.59
C PRO A 211 -21.60 -21.16 -41.27
N ALA A 212 -20.37 -20.66 -41.35
CA ALA A 212 -19.52 -20.45 -40.19
C ALA A 212 -20.22 -19.60 -39.13
N ALA A 213 -20.07 -19.97 -37.89
CA ALA A 213 -20.54 -19.16 -36.76
C ALA A 213 -19.90 -17.74 -36.78
N PRO A 214 -20.61 -16.70 -36.30
CA PRO A 214 -20.03 -15.39 -36.21
C PRO A 214 -18.74 -15.42 -35.38
N ALA A 215 -17.74 -14.65 -35.82
CA ALA A 215 -16.45 -14.57 -35.14
C ALA A 215 -16.63 -14.02 -33.71
N VAL A 216 -15.98 -14.67 -32.75
CA VAL A 216 -15.85 -14.17 -31.38
C VAL A 216 -14.69 -13.19 -31.36
N THR A 217 -14.98 -11.93 -31.01
CA THR A 217 -13.95 -10.89 -30.87
C THR A 217 -13.23 -11.05 -29.55
N ALA A 218 -11.91 -11.09 -29.56
CA ALA A 218 -11.12 -11.08 -28.33
C ALA A 218 -11.33 -9.76 -27.58
N PRO A 219 -11.46 -9.80 -26.25
CA PRO A 219 -11.55 -8.58 -25.45
C PRO A 219 -10.28 -7.74 -25.58
N LYS A 220 -10.43 -6.42 -25.49
CA LYS A 220 -9.27 -5.52 -25.50
C LYS A 220 -8.41 -5.74 -24.26
N PRO A 221 -7.08 -5.64 -24.36
CA PRO A 221 -6.21 -5.66 -23.19
C PRO A 221 -6.58 -4.55 -22.21
N ILE A 222 -6.53 -4.87 -20.92
CA ILE A 222 -6.74 -3.89 -19.85
C ILE A 222 -5.47 -3.03 -19.75
N ALA A 223 -5.63 -1.72 -19.77
CA ALA A 223 -4.54 -0.80 -19.45
C ALA A 223 -4.19 -0.91 -17.96
N VAL A 224 -2.92 -1.09 -17.66
CA VAL A 224 -2.42 -1.06 -16.28
C VAL A 224 -2.35 0.39 -15.82
N ILE A 225 -2.92 0.67 -14.67
CA ILE A 225 -2.71 1.94 -13.97
C ILE A 225 -1.48 1.72 -13.09
N GLU A 226 -0.38 2.37 -13.45
CA GLU A 226 0.80 2.40 -12.61
C GLU A 226 0.57 3.44 -11.51
N LEU A 227 0.76 3.04 -10.26
CA LEU A 227 0.79 3.95 -9.14
C LEU A 227 2.22 4.49 -9.03
N ASP A 228 2.34 5.79 -8.95
CA ASP A 228 3.64 6.44 -8.79
C ASP A 228 4.15 6.17 -7.36
N ASP A 229 5.27 5.46 -7.25
CA ASP A 229 5.96 5.20 -5.98
C ASP A 229 7.03 6.25 -5.69
N THR A 230 7.22 7.21 -6.60
CA THR A 230 8.24 8.26 -6.49
C THR A 230 7.76 9.53 -5.78
N GLU A 231 6.47 9.64 -5.47
CA GLU A 231 5.92 10.82 -4.78
C GLU A 231 6.48 11.02 -3.37
N PHE A 232 7.02 9.98 -2.76
CA PHE A 232 7.78 10.12 -1.52
C PHE A 232 9.14 10.79 -1.78
N ASP A 233 9.09 12.06 -2.08
CA ASP A 233 10.28 12.89 -2.27
C ASP A 233 10.87 13.25 -0.90
N THR A 234 11.94 12.56 -0.55
CA THR A 234 12.72 12.85 0.66
C THR A 234 13.30 14.27 0.67
N SER A 235 13.32 14.98 -0.45
CA SER A 235 13.78 16.37 -0.57
C SER A 235 12.75 17.38 -0.08
N LYS A 236 11.46 17.02 0.00
CA LYS A 236 10.37 17.89 0.42
C LYS A 236 10.24 18.03 1.94
N GLY A 237 11.28 18.37 2.62
CA GLY A 237 11.23 18.77 4.03
C GLY A 237 11.51 17.66 5.05
N TRP A 238 12.06 16.56 4.64
CA TRP A 238 12.51 15.46 5.50
C TRP A 238 13.93 15.69 6.03
N GLN A 239 14.58 16.76 5.61
CA GLN A 239 15.91 17.12 6.10
C GLN A 239 15.83 17.40 7.61
N VAL A 240 16.59 16.63 8.32
CA VAL A 240 16.81 16.60 9.77
C VAL A 240 17.44 17.89 10.27
#